data_3c17209d88210b1b476ace9d5dd50a3c
#
_entry.id   3c17209d88210b1b476ace9d5dd50a3c
#
_cell.length_a   1.000
_cell.length_b   1.000
_cell.length_c   1.000
_cell.angle_alpha   90.00
_cell.angle_beta   90.00
_cell.angle_gamma   90.00
#
_symmetry.space_group_name_H-M   'P 1'
#
loop_
_entity.id
_entity.type
_entity.pdbx_description
1 polymer ?
#
loop_
_entity_poly.entity_id
_entity_poly.type
_entity_poly.pdbx_seq_one_letter_code
_entity_poly.pdbx_strand_id
1 'polypeptide(L)'
;MSRPRVVAKVSEVNGYRVLLTNEDGIWLIEAVDFQGVRSFGRTVTDAARNIREAIAAAEDLEEWSELELLYTLDDPAATVALQEFRQADKAETQASSERERALGAVVRSLRSQGMSYRDLGTVIGLSHQRVAQLDAQTRV
;
A
#
# COMPACT_ATOMS: atom_id res chain seq x y z
N MET A 1 -34.33 3.29 -4.50
CA MET A 1 -33.67 4.23 -5.40
C MET A 1 -32.19 3.90 -5.50
N SER A 2 -31.74 3.56 -6.68
CA SER A 2 -30.34 3.20 -6.84
C SER A 2 -29.47 4.45 -6.85
N ARG A 3 -28.32 4.37 -6.17
CA ARG A 3 -27.34 5.43 -6.21
C ARG A 3 -26.36 5.18 -7.34
N PRO A 4 -25.86 6.23 -7.96
CA PRO A 4 -24.80 6.04 -8.95
C PRO A 4 -23.57 5.48 -8.26
N ARG A 5 -22.95 4.49 -8.88
CA ARG A 5 -21.75 3.88 -8.38
C ARG A 5 -20.55 4.48 -9.09
N VAL A 6 -19.50 4.71 -8.31
CA VAL A 6 -18.23 5.22 -8.84
C VAL A 6 -17.28 4.04 -9.05
N VAL A 7 -17.73 3.07 -9.82
CA VAL A 7 -17.03 1.80 -10.01
C VAL A 7 -15.67 2.00 -10.66
N ALA A 8 -15.62 2.86 -11.67
CA ALA A 8 -14.38 3.10 -12.40
C ALA A 8 -13.28 3.65 -11.48
N LYS A 9 -13.64 4.58 -10.59
CA LYS A 9 -12.68 5.16 -9.66
C LYS A 9 -12.16 4.15 -8.65
N VAL A 10 -13.05 3.32 -8.11
CA VAL A 10 -12.66 2.29 -7.16
C VAL A 10 -11.72 1.29 -7.80
N SER A 11 -12.00 0.85 -9.03
CA SER A 11 -11.13 -0.11 -9.70
C SER A 11 -9.79 0.51 -10.12
N GLU A 12 -9.75 1.80 -10.45
CA GLU A 12 -8.51 2.47 -10.84
C GLU A 12 -7.57 2.70 -9.67
N VAL A 13 -8.10 3.15 -8.53
CA VAL A 13 -7.28 3.50 -7.38
C VAL A 13 -7.15 2.37 -6.38
N ASN A 14 -7.87 1.29 -6.58
CA ASN A 14 -7.83 0.11 -5.72
C ASN A 14 -8.09 0.45 -4.25
N GLY A 15 -9.01 1.39 -3.99
CA GLY A 15 -9.36 1.78 -2.64
C GLY A 15 -10.42 2.87 -2.64
N TYR A 16 -10.87 3.24 -1.45
CA TYR A 16 -11.90 4.25 -1.25
C TYR A 16 -11.28 5.54 -0.76
N ARG A 17 -11.51 6.62 -1.49
CA ARG A 17 -10.99 7.93 -1.11
C ARG A 17 -11.80 8.51 0.04
N VAL A 18 -11.13 8.94 1.09
CA VAL A 18 -11.78 9.54 2.26
C VAL A 18 -11.12 10.86 2.61
N LEU A 19 -11.92 11.78 3.11
CA LEU A 19 -11.47 13.09 3.57
C LEU A 19 -11.57 13.13 5.09
N LEU A 20 -10.45 13.48 5.74
CA LEU A 20 -10.38 13.63 7.18
C LEU A 20 -10.38 15.12 7.55
N THR A 21 -11.21 15.47 8.51
CA THR A 21 -11.28 16.83 9.07
C THR A 21 -11.30 16.71 10.58
N ASN A 22 -10.45 17.50 11.26
CA ASN A 22 -10.50 17.57 12.71
C ASN A 22 -11.38 18.74 13.13
N GLU A 23 -12.35 18.47 13.99
CA GLU A 23 -13.26 19.49 14.49
C GLU A 23 -13.41 19.29 16.00
N ASP A 24 -12.77 20.17 16.74
CA ASP A 24 -12.80 20.17 18.22
C ASP A 24 -12.41 18.82 18.83
N GLY A 25 -11.37 18.20 18.27
CA GLY A 25 -10.86 16.93 18.78
C GLY A 25 -11.58 15.69 18.28
N ILE A 26 -12.59 15.88 17.45
CA ILE A 26 -13.30 14.78 16.79
C ILE A 26 -12.84 14.70 15.34
N TRP A 27 -12.55 13.50 14.87
CA TRP A 27 -12.18 13.27 13.49
C TRP A 27 -13.42 12.94 12.67
N LEU A 28 -13.75 13.84 11.75
CA LEU A 28 -14.81 13.62 10.78
C LEU A 28 -14.18 12.93 9.56
N ILE A 29 -14.91 12.00 8.97
CA ILE A 29 -14.42 11.28 7.82
C ILE A 29 -15.55 11.13 6.81
N GLU A 30 -15.26 11.39 5.55
CA GLU A 30 -16.23 11.36 4.48
C GLU A 30 -15.71 10.53 3.33
N ALA A 31 -16.55 9.64 2.81
CA ALA A 31 -16.22 8.89 1.61
C ALA A 31 -16.49 9.80 0.41
N VAL A 32 -15.41 10.24 -0.25
CA VAL A 32 -15.47 11.31 -1.26
C VAL A 32 -16.37 10.94 -2.45
N ASP A 33 -16.36 9.68 -2.85
CA ASP A 33 -17.06 9.23 -4.04
C ASP A 33 -18.51 8.78 -3.79
N PHE A 34 -18.97 8.89 -2.53
CA PHE A 34 -20.32 8.43 -2.15
C PHE A 34 -21.03 9.55 -1.41
N GLN A 35 -22.10 10.05 -2.00
CA GLN A 35 -22.87 11.12 -1.37
C GLN A 35 -23.49 10.64 -0.07
N GLY A 36 -23.30 11.40 1.00
CA GLY A 36 -23.91 11.11 2.29
C GLY A 36 -23.26 10.03 3.12
N VAL A 37 -22.17 9.40 2.63
CA VAL A 37 -21.46 8.38 3.40
C VAL A 37 -20.36 9.07 4.19
N ARG A 38 -20.61 9.25 5.48
CA ARG A 38 -19.69 9.92 6.40
C ARG A 38 -19.81 9.31 7.77
N SER A 39 -18.77 9.50 8.57
CA SER A 39 -18.75 9.03 9.94
C SER A 39 -17.80 9.89 10.77
N PHE A 40 -17.50 9.45 11.98
CA PHE A 40 -16.60 10.19 12.87
C PHE A 40 -16.02 9.26 13.91
N GLY A 41 -15.02 9.75 14.63
CA GLY A 41 -14.41 9.03 15.75
C GLY A 41 -13.53 9.98 16.55
N ARG A 42 -13.20 9.58 17.76
CA ARG A 42 -12.30 10.36 18.62
C ARG A 42 -10.85 10.23 18.15
N THR A 43 -10.54 9.16 17.45
CA THR A 43 -9.24 8.94 16.83
C THR A 43 -9.46 8.68 15.35
N VAL A 44 -8.40 8.84 14.56
CA VAL A 44 -8.46 8.48 13.14
C VAL A 44 -8.76 6.99 12.98
N THR A 45 -8.19 6.15 13.84
CA THR A 45 -8.43 4.70 13.80
C THR A 45 -9.92 4.39 13.97
N ASP A 46 -10.58 5.03 14.92
CA ASP A 46 -12.02 4.84 15.14
C ASP A 46 -12.84 5.35 13.97
N ALA A 47 -12.52 6.56 13.48
CA ALA A 47 -13.20 7.13 12.31
C ALA A 47 -13.06 6.23 11.09
N ALA A 48 -11.86 5.68 10.87
CA ALA A 48 -11.59 4.79 9.75
C ALA A 48 -12.41 3.50 9.84
N ARG A 49 -12.48 2.91 11.02
CA ARG A 49 -13.31 1.72 11.22
C ARG A 49 -14.77 2.03 10.92
N ASN A 50 -15.27 3.15 11.43
CA ASN A 50 -16.66 3.54 11.27
C ASN A 50 -17.00 3.86 9.81
N ILE A 51 -16.10 4.49 9.06
CA ILE A 51 -16.37 4.77 7.65
C ILE A 51 -16.34 3.49 6.81
N ARG A 52 -15.51 2.51 7.17
CA ARG A 52 -15.52 1.22 6.48
C ARG A 52 -16.87 0.54 6.62
N GLU A 53 -17.45 0.55 7.80
CA GLU A 53 -18.81 0.04 8.02
C GLU A 53 -19.83 0.77 7.17
N ALA A 54 -19.75 2.10 7.13
CA ALA A 54 -20.68 2.93 6.37
C ALA A 54 -20.56 2.66 4.86
N ILE A 55 -19.35 2.52 4.35
CA ILE A 55 -19.10 2.17 2.95
C ILE A 55 -19.67 0.79 2.64
N ALA A 56 -19.43 -0.18 3.51
CA ALA A 56 -19.92 -1.54 3.32
C ALA A 56 -21.44 -1.57 3.27
N ALA A 57 -22.09 -0.81 4.16
CA ALA A 57 -23.55 -0.71 4.15
C ALA A 57 -24.06 -0.08 2.86
N ALA A 58 -23.36 0.96 2.38
CA ALA A 58 -23.74 1.67 1.15
C ALA A 58 -23.54 0.82 -0.09
N GLU A 59 -22.50 -0.02 -0.12
CA GLU A 59 -22.15 -0.88 -1.25
C GLU A 59 -22.63 -2.31 -1.09
N ASP A 60 -23.34 -2.61 -0.01
CA ASP A 60 -23.88 -3.94 0.27
C ASP A 60 -22.78 -5.00 0.33
N LEU A 61 -21.71 -4.70 1.06
CA LEU A 61 -20.58 -5.62 1.25
C LEU A 61 -20.70 -6.32 2.58
N GLU A 62 -20.37 -7.62 2.62
CA GLU A 62 -20.38 -8.40 3.85
C GLU A 62 -19.12 -8.17 4.68
N GLU A 63 -17.98 -8.02 4.00
CA GLU A 63 -16.69 -7.80 4.65
C GLU A 63 -16.28 -6.35 4.49
N TRP A 64 -15.84 -5.73 5.58
CA TRP A 64 -15.47 -4.32 5.54
C TRP A 64 -14.16 -3.97 6.24
N SER A 65 -13.69 -4.82 7.15
CA SER A 65 -12.49 -4.52 7.94
C SER A 65 -11.23 -4.38 7.08
N GLU A 66 -11.21 -5.01 5.92
CA GLU A 66 -10.07 -5.02 5.00
C GLU A 66 -10.16 -3.96 3.90
N LEU A 67 -11.20 -3.12 3.91
CA LEU A 67 -11.34 -2.10 2.88
C LEU A 67 -10.19 -1.11 2.96
N GLU A 68 -9.56 -0.87 1.82
CA GLU A 68 -8.46 0.08 1.70
C GLU A 68 -9.00 1.50 1.66
N LEU A 69 -8.46 2.36 2.51
CA LEU A 69 -8.83 3.77 2.54
C LEU A 69 -7.67 4.62 2.06
N LEU A 70 -7.95 5.55 1.17
CA LEU A 70 -6.97 6.49 0.64
C LEU A 70 -7.26 7.85 1.26
N TYR A 71 -6.43 8.25 2.20
CA TYR A 71 -6.66 9.42 3.03
C TYR A 71 -6.27 10.73 2.35
N THR A 72 -7.14 11.72 2.44
CA THR A 72 -6.87 13.10 2.12
C THR A 72 -7.20 13.92 3.38
N LEU A 73 -6.40 14.91 3.66
CA LEU A 73 -6.59 15.76 4.83
C LEU A 73 -7.19 17.10 4.40
N ASP A 74 -8.01 17.68 5.27
CA ASP A 74 -8.58 19.00 5.05
C ASP A 74 -7.56 20.09 5.44
N ASP A 75 -6.37 19.92 4.97
CA ASP A 75 -5.23 20.83 5.14
C ASP A 75 -4.36 20.67 3.91
N PRO A 76 -4.30 21.70 3.03
CA PRO A 76 -3.55 21.57 1.79
C PRO A 76 -2.06 21.24 1.99
N ALA A 77 -1.43 21.85 2.99
CA ALA A 77 0.00 21.60 3.25
C ALA A 77 0.24 20.17 3.72
N ALA A 78 -0.59 19.66 4.62
CA ALA A 78 -0.49 18.29 5.10
C ALA A 78 -0.78 17.28 3.97
N THR A 79 -1.73 17.60 3.11
CA THR A 79 -2.06 16.75 1.96
C THR A 79 -0.87 16.63 1.01
N VAL A 80 -0.22 17.76 0.70
CA VAL A 80 0.96 17.75 -0.17
C VAL A 80 2.10 16.94 0.46
N ALA A 81 2.36 17.16 1.74
CA ALA A 81 3.42 16.43 2.45
C ALA A 81 3.15 14.91 2.45
N LEU A 82 1.91 14.51 2.67
CA LEU A 82 1.53 13.10 2.65
C LEU A 82 1.70 12.49 1.27
N GLN A 83 1.33 13.22 0.23
CA GLN A 83 1.51 12.77 -1.16
C GLN A 83 2.98 12.61 -1.50
N GLU A 84 3.82 13.56 -1.09
CA GLU A 84 5.26 13.48 -1.31
C GLU A 84 5.86 12.25 -0.62
N PHE A 85 5.43 11.99 0.62
CA PHE A 85 5.87 10.81 1.33
C PHE A 85 5.46 9.53 0.60
N ARG A 86 4.22 9.44 0.16
CA ARG A 86 3.73 8.25 -0.55
C ARG A 86 4.48 7.99 -1.84
N GLN A 87 4.81 9.05 -2.57
CA GLN A 87 5.58 8.92 -3.81
C GLN A 87 6.99 8.42 -3.53
N ALA A 88 7.65 8.99 -2.51
CA ALA A 88 9.00 8.57 -2.13
C ALA A 88 9.01 7.12 -1.65
N ASP A 89 8.03 6.74 -0.83
CA ASP A 89 7.89 5.38 -0.30
C ASP A 89 7.70 4.37 -1.43
N LYS A 90 6.86 4.70 -2.40
CA LYS A 90 6.61 3.84 -3.55
C LYS A 90 7.87 3.68 -4.40
N ALA A 91 8.62 4.78 -4.61
CA ALA A 91 9.85 4.73 -5.39
C ALA A 91 10.91 3.86 -4.71
N GLU A 92 11.02 3.96 -3.39
CA GLU A 92 11.96 3.13 -2.62
C GLU A 92 11.59 1.65 -2.70
N THR A 93 10.31 1.34 -2.51
CA THR A 93 9.81 -0.03 -2.61
C THR A 93 10.08 -0.62 -3.98
N GLN A 94 9.86 0.15 -5.04
CA GLN A 94 10.09 -0.28 -6.40
C GLN A 94 11.56 -0.53 -6.66
N ALA A 95 12.44 0.38 -6.22
CA ALA A 95 13.88 0.24 -6.36
C ALA A 95 14.39 -0.99 -5.61
N SER A 96 13.85 -1.25 -4.41
CA SER A 96 14.20 -2.43 -3.63
C SER A 96 13.81 -3.71 -4.35
N SER A 97 12.61 -3.76 -4.94
CA SER A 97 12.13 -4.91 -5.70
C SER A 97 12.99 -5.17 -6.95
N GLU A 98 13.38 -4.11 -7.63
CA GLU A 98 14.24 -4.20 -8.82
C GLU A 98 15.63 -4.72 -8.44
N ARG A 99 16.16 -4.26 -7.32
CA ARG A 99 17.44 -4.71 -6.81
C ARG A 99 17.41 -6.19 -6.49
N GLU A 100 16.38 -6.66 -5.79
CA GLU A 100 16.23 -8.09 -5.46
C GLU A 100 16.10 -8.95 -6.73
N ARG A 101 15.37 -8.48 -7.71
CA ARG A 101 15.21 -9.20 -8.98
C ARG A 101 16.55 -9.32 -9.72
N ALA A 102 17.31 -8.22 -9.76
CA ALA A 102 18.61 -8.20 -10.42
C ALA A 102 19.60 -9.10 -9.69
N LEU A 103 19.60 -9.09 -8.38
CA LEU A 103 20.45 -10.00 -7.59
C LEU A 103 20.11 -11.46 -7.85
N GLY A 104 18.80 -11.78 -7.89
CA GLY A 104 18.37 -13.14 -8.21
C GLY A 104 18.83 -13.60 -9.59
N ALA A 105 18.79 -12.69 -10.57
CA ALA A 105 19.25 -13.01 -11.92
C ALA A 105 20.75 -13.30 -11.95
N VAL A 106 21.56 -12.50 -11.26
CA VAL A 106 23.00 -12.73 -11.17
C VAL A 106 23.29 -14.08 -10.50
N VAL A 107 22.63 -14.36 -9.38
CA VAL A 107 22.82 -15.61 -8.66
C VAL A 107 22.51 -16.81 -9.55
N ARG A 108 21.38 -16.80 -10.25
CA ARG A 108 21.01 -17.91 -11.14
C ARG A 108 22.04 -18.09 -12.26
N SER A 109 22.46 -16.98 -12.85
CA SER A 109 23.41 -17.03 -13.95
C SER A 109 24.75 -17.63 -13.52
N LEU A 110 25.28 -17.18 -12.41
CA LEU A 110 26.59 -17.66 -11.95
C LEU A 110 26.52 -19.06 -11.36
N ARG A 111 25.40 -19.40 -10.70
CA ARG A 111 25.21 -20.78 -10.23
C ARG A 111 25.14 -21.77 -11.38
N SER A 112 24.52 -21.38 -12.49
CA SER A 112 24.44 -22.24 -13.68
C SER A 112 25.82 -22.52 -14.27
N GLN A 113 26.80 -21.65 -13.99
CA GLN A 113 28.20 -21.88 -14.39
C GLN A 113 28.99 -22.70 -13.38
N GLY A 114 28.34 -23.15 -12.31
CA GLY A 114 28.99 -23.98 -11.29
C GLY A 114 29.66 -23.22 -10.17
N MET A 115 29.43 -21.90 -10.06
CA MET A 115 30.07 -21.09 -9.02
C MET A 115 29.48 -21.41 -7.64
N SER A 116 30.34 -21.57 -6.65
CA SER A 116 29.89 -21.82 -5.28
C SER A 116 29.26 -20.59 -4.66
N TYR A 117 28.47 -20.78 -3.59
CA TYR A 117 27.87 -19.66 -2.86
C TYR A 117 28.93 -18.73 -2.29
N ARG A 118 30.06 -19.30 -1.83
CA ARG A 118 31.15 -18.51 -1.28
C ARG A 118 31.77 -17.60 -2.34
N ASP A 119 32.04 -18.15 -3.51
CA ASP A 119 32.61 -17.39 -4.62
C ASP A 119 31.63 -16.34 -5.13
N LEU A 120 30.35 -16.68 -5.21
CA LEU A 120 29.30 -15.72 -5.54
C LEU A 120 29.29 -14.56 -4.57
N GLY A 121 29.37 -14.86 -3.28
CA GLY A 121 29.42 -13.81 -2.26
C GLY A 121 30.59 -12.87 -2.46
N THR A 122 31.74 -13.41 -2.81
CA THR A 122 32.94 -12.62 -3.09
C THR A 122 32.73 -11.71 -4.31
N VAL A 123 32.15 -12.25 -5.37
CA VAL A 123 31.92 -11.48 -6.61
C VAL A 123 30.89 -10.38 -6.40
N ILE A 124 29.81 -10.69 -5.69
CA ILE A 124 28.69 -9.74 -5.52
C ILE A 124 28.91 -8.82 -4.32
N GLY A 125 29.72 -9.24 -3.35
CA GLY A 125 29.93 -8.47 -2.12
C GLY A 125 28.90 -8.78 -1.04
N LEU A 126 28.35 -9.99 -1.03
CA LEU A 126 27.38 -10.44 -0.03
C LEU A 126 27.92 -11.66 0.72
N SER A 127 27.33 -11.97 1.87
CA SER A 127 27.65 -13.20 2.59
C SER A 127 27.12 -14.40 1.80
N HIS A 128 27.80 -15.56 1.98
CA HIS A 128 27.34 -16.78 1.31
C HIS A 128 25.95 -17.22 1.80
N GLN A 129 25.59 -16.87 3.03
CA GLN A 129 24.26 -17.15 3.57
C GLN A 129 23.19 -16.35 2.82
N ARG A 130 23.46 -15.06 2.56
CA ARG A 130 22.52 -14.22 1.81
C ARG A 130 22.38 -14.72 0.38
N VAL A 131 23.48 -15.15 -0.23
CA VAL A 131 23.46 -15.71 -1.59
C VAL A 131 22.60 -16.97 -1.63
N ALA A 132 22.76 -17.86 -0.63
CA ALA A 132 21.96 -19.08 -0.54
C ALA A 132 20.46 -18.77 -0.42
N GLN A 133 20.10 -17.74 0.36
CA GLN A 133 18.72 -17.30 0.48
C GLN A 133 18.16 -16.80 -0.86
N LEU A 134 18.94 -16.02 -1.59
CA LEU A 134 18.54 -15.51 -2.90
C LEU A 134 18.33 -16.65 -3.90
N ASP A 135 19.21 -17.64 -3.90
CA ASP A 135 19.09 -18.79 -4.78
C ASP A 135 17.83 -19.60 -4.45
N ALA A 136 17.53 -19.81 -3.17
CA ALA A 136 16.33 -20.51 -2.75
C ALA A 136 15.05 -19.76 -3.20
N GLN A 137 15.05 -18.44 -3.09
CA GLN A 137 13.91 -17.61 -3.49
C GLN A 137 13.66 -17.66 -4.99
N THR A 138 14.70 -17.78 -5.79
CA THR A 138 14.57 -17.78 -7.26
C THR A 138 14.20 -19.13 -7.84
N ARG A 139 14.19 -20.19 -7.03
CA ARG A 139 13.82 -21.53 -7.48
C ARG A 139 12.32 -21.81 -7.48
N VAL A 140 11.53 -20.91 -6.96
CA VAL A 140 10.08 -21.12 -6.84
C VAL A 140 9.33 -20.82 -8.12
#